data_b0db6af9a26a304afc15e8dbdbe3dc1b
#
_entry.id   b0db6af9a26a304afc15e8dbdbe3dc1b
#
_cell.length_a   1.000
_cell.length_b   1.000
_cell.length_c   1.000
_cell.angle_alpha   90.00
_cell.angle_beta   90.00
_cell.angle_gamma   90.00
#
_symmetry.space_group_name_H-M   'P 1'
#
loop_
_entity.id
_entity.type
_entity.pdbx_description
1 polymer ?
#
loop_
_entity_poly.entity_id
_entity_poly.type
_entity_poly.pdbx_seq_one_letter_code
_entity_poly.pdbx_strand_id
1 'polypeptide(L)'
;MTLCLVSALVFGAFSSVSFGVAASGLPRHKYSSGKQQEQSVALPRTSYDIALALDFDKRTFTGSEQLHWFNKDDQATSVLYFHLYANVRGDDNSNNNNPREVSSNSGSSGGSEIQATPVPDEPRTDVTEVRDAATNAPLAFFLDDRATTLRVNLREPVAAGTGIDVLINFTGSVPEIGPDETGLLAHVLGQVDAALRRTRELRRARDINFRSRGVMLLGSAYPVLAARTGGDWRRKVEPSIGDMLYTDVADYHVRIEAPNDMAIFTSAAERRSENSGHSEQAASSKALDTKAVNSSASTSSIAHEFTGEDLRNFAFVAGRNLRSMERAVGKVQVRAVYMAEHETVARRALAAAADAVRVFTARFGEMPYKTISVVDAPLVAGLGCAEFAGFGVIASAFYVDFDAPAMRNLPELIREQRASVEDSLEWTVAHTVAHQWWGEVVGNDPERAPVLDEALANWSALAYYQEAHGETRAAAALDDQLRGVYRIYRTFGGEDLTAVRAAREYRNFFQYAAIVTSKGALMFAALRRQMGDEKFFAALRDYYAENRFEIAELNDLRDAFFAKTAPAEKRQLARTFSRWLAEKHGDEDIAPPDPRLAESLGVNTNTAKSGDQQQQRNKFARLGKFFWQQMTRIR
;
A
#
# COMPACT_ATOMS: atom_id res chain seq x y z
N MET A 1 -39.46 35.27 -57.94
CA MET A 1 -40.22 34.17 -58.49
C MET A 1 -39.98 32.97 -57.55
N THR A 2 -40.85 32.75 -56.59
CA THR A 2 -42.03 31.86 -56.66
C THR A 2 -41.55 30.40 -56.76
N LEU A 3 -41.77 29.46 -55.90
CA LEU A 3 -42.90 28.97 -55.13
C LEU A 3 -42.45 27.79 -54.28
N CYS A 4 -42.75 27.73 -53.03
CA CYS A 4 -43.72 26.89 -52.35
C CYS A 4 -43.49 25.39 -52.24
N LEU A 5 -43.29 24.96 -50.97
CA LEU A 5 -44.13 24.03 -50.21
C LEU A 5 -44.23 22.57 -50.68
N VAL A 6 -43.91 21.63 -49.82
CA VAL A 6 -44.85 20.76 -49.12
C VAL A 6 -44.16 19.89 -48.07
N SER A 7 -44.77 19.84 -46.90
CA SER A 7 -44.44 19.05 -45.72
C SER A 7 -44.63 17.55 -45.93
N ALA A 8 -43.85 16.74 -45.24
CA ALA A 8 -44.29 15.46 -44.75
C ALA A 8 -43.52 15.10 -43.47
N LEU A 9 -44.26 15.07 -42.36
CA LEU A 9 -43.89 14.50 -41.08
C LEU A 9 -43.66 12.99 -41.23
N VAL A 10 -42.51 12.53 -40.77
CA VAL A 10 -42.35 11.14 -40.33
C VAL A 10 -41.69 11.19 -38.94
N PHE A 11 -42.50 10.90 -37.93
CA PHE A 11 -42.04 10.61 -36.59
C PHE A 11 -41.31 9.29 -36.61
N GLY A 12 -40.00 9.32 -36.43
CA GLY A 12 -39.16 8.18 -36.13
C GLY A 12 -38.74 8.28 -34.68
N ALA A 13 -39.34 7.48 -33.82
CA ALA A 13 -38.97 7.34 -32.44
C ALA A 13 -37.59 6.73 -32.34
N PHE A 14 -36.59 7.53 -31.97
CA PHE A 14 -35.31 7.00 -31.48
C PHE A 14 -35.48 6.68 -29.99
N SER A 15 -35.64 5.39 -29.71
CA SER A 15 -35.51 4.83 -28.37
C SER A 15 -34.08 5.04 -27.91
N SER A 16 -33.91 5.93 -26.95
CA SER A 16 -32.70 6.04 -26.16
C SER A 16 -32.56 4.77 -25.32
N VAL A 17 -31.68 3.88 -25.72
CA VAL A 17 -31.25 2.76 -24.90
C VAL A 17 -30.32 3.32 -23.84
N SER A 18 -30.89 3.60 -22.67
CA SER A 18 -30.09 3.80 -21.46
C SER A 18 -29.50 2.46 -21.07
N PHE A 19 -28.19 2.29 -21.25
CA PHE A 19 -27.47 1.24 -20.57
C PHE A 19 -27.43 1.55 -19.08
N GLY A 20 -28.46 1.09 -18.38
CA GLY A 20 -28.43 0.96 -16.94
C GLY A 20 -27.46 -0.16 -16.60
N VAL A 21 -26.31 0.18 -16.04
CA VAL A 21 -25.49 -0.79 -15.28
C VAL A 21 -26.34 -1.15 -14.07
N ALA A 22 -27.05 -2.27 -14.17
CA ALA A 22 -27.73 -2.86 -13.04
C ALA A 22 -26.67 -3.40 -12.08
N ALA A 23 -26.30 -2.60 -11.09
CA ALA A 23 -25.70 -3.12 -9.88
C ALA A 23 -26.77 -3.95 -9.18
N SER A 24 -26.66 -5.27 -9.25
CA SER A 24 -27.46 -6.19 -8.46
C SER A 24 -27.01 -6.10 -7.01
N GLY A 25 -27.45 -5.03 -6.33
CA GLY A 25 -27.32 -4.87 -4.89
C GLY A 25 -28.35 -5.75 -4.21
N LEU A 26 -27.97 -6.88 -3.68
CA LEU A 26 -28.75 -7.57 -2.65
C LEU A 26 -28.79 -6.67 -1.41
N PRO A 27 -29.95 -6.53 -0.75
CA PRO A 27 -30.08 -5.66 0.42
C PRO A 27 -29.22 -6.24 1.56
N ARG A 28 -28.15 -5.51 1.92
CA ARG A 28 -27.45 -5.75 3.19
C ARG A 28 -28.42 -5.42 4.32
N HIS A 29 -28.71 -6.37 5.18
CA HIS A 29 -29.38 -6.10 6.44
C HIS A 29 -28.47 -5.22 7.30
N LYS A 30 -28.72 -3.90 7.28
CA LYS A 30 -28.17 -2.99 8.29
C LYS A 30 -28.82 -3.35 9.64
N TYR A 31 -28.00 -3.83 10.56
CA TYR A 31 -28.45 -3.96 11.95
C TYR A 31 -28.76 -2.54 12.46
N SER A 32 -30.05 -2.23 12.59
CA SER A 32 -30.51 -1.02 13.26
C SER A 32 -30.15 -1.13 14.73
N SER A 33 -29.27 -0.24 15.22
CA SER A 33 -28.95 -0.11 16.62
C SER A 33 -30.12 0.51 17.38
N GLY A 34 -31.13 -0.33 17.70
CA GLY A 34 -32.10 -0.04 18.73
C GLY A 34 -31.41 -0.12 20.08
N LYS A 35 -31.43 0.97 20.84
CA LYS A 35 -30.92 1.04 22.22
C LYS A 35 -31.61 -0.01 23.09
N GLN A 36 -30.96 -1.13 23.27
CA GLN A 36 -31.08 -2.00 24.44
C GLN A 36 -29.65 -2.42 24.78
N GLN A 37 -29.27 -2.13 26.01
CA GLN A 37 -28.00 -2.50 26.63
C GLN A 37 -28.11 -4.00 26.99
N GLU A 38 -28.15 -4.84 25.96
CA GLU A 38 -27.83 -6.26 26.08
C GLU A 38 -26.31 -6.35 26.03
N GLN A 39 -25.73 -7.08 27.00
CA GLN A 39 -24.34 -7.50 26.91
C GLN A 39 -24.18 -8.26 25.60
N SER A 40 -23.73 -7.55 24.55
CA SER A 40 -23.42 -8.17 23.29
C SER A 40 -22.25 -9.10 23.54
N VAL A 41 -22.50 -10.40 23.52
CA VAL A 41 -21.44 -11.39 23.35
C VAL A 41 -20.77 -11.00 22.02
N ALA A 42 -19.55 -10.50 22.09
CA ALA A 42 -18.78 -10.15 20.88
C ALA A 42 -18.75 -11.39 19.99
N LEU A 43 -19.17 -11.23 18.73
CA LEU A 43 -19.07 -12.33 17.76
C LEU A 43 -17.61 -12.78 17.69
N PRO A 44 -17.35 -14.09 17.60
CA PRO A 44 -16.00 -14.60 17.43
C PRO A 44 -15.36 -13.94 16.21
N ARG A 45 -14.10 -13.51 16.38
CA ARG A 45 -13.33 -12.84 15.32
C ARG A 45 -12.40 -13.84 14.67
N THR A 46 -12.06 -13.59 13.40
CA THR A 46 -10.94 -14.28 12.76
C THR A 46 -9.66 -13.90 13.50
N SER A 47 -8.84 -14.89 13.81
CA SER A 47 -7.53 -14.64 14.42
C SER A 47 -6.43 -15.50 13.83
N TYR A 48 -5.22 -14.98 13.87
CA TYR A 48 -4.01 -15.61 13.39
C TYR A 48 -3.03 -15.78 14.53
N ASP A 49 -2.59 -17.02 14.79
CA ASP A 49 -1.42 -17.34 15.59
C ASP A 49 -0.28 -17.72 14.65
N ILE A 50 0.72 -16.86 14.50
CA ILE A 50 1.80 -17.04 13.54
C ILE A 50 3.13 -17.19 14.27
N ALA A 51 3.87 -18.25 13.98
CA ALA A 51 5.26 -18.42 14.40
C ALA A 51 6.18 -18.37 13.19
N LEU A 52 7.13 -17.44 13.19
CA LEU A 52 8.13 -17.26 12.13
C LEU A 52 9.52 -17.48 12.70
N ALA A 53 10.37 -18.23 11.99
CA ALA A 53 11.80 -18.31 12.24
C ALA A 53 12.54 -17.68 11.05
N LEU A 54 13.23 -16.54 11.31
CA LEU A 54 13.87 -15.71 10.31
C LEU A 54 15.36 -16.00 10.20
N ASP A 55 15.83 -16.44 9.03
CA ASP A 55 17.24 -16.43 8.65
C ASP A 55 17.53 -15.17 7.81
N PHE A 56 17.87 -14.10 8.50
CA PHE A 56 18.09 -12.79 7.87
C PHE A 56 19.21 -12.83 6.82
N ASP A 57 20.30 -13.54 7.10
CA ASP A 57 21.48 -13.54 6.22
C ASP A 57 21.22 -14.37 4.96
N LYS A 58 20.48 -15.47 5.06
CA LYS A 58 20.03 -16.26 3.89
C LYS A 58 18.78 -15.68 3.20
N ARG A 59 18.13 -14.69 3.81
CA ARG A 59 16.90 -14.08 3.29
C ARG A 59 15.76 -15.10 3.16
N THR A 60 15.68 -16.02 4.10
CA THR A 60 14.66 -17.06 4.15
C THR A 60 13.95 -17.07 5.49
N PHE A 61 12.77 -17.63 5.51
CA PHE A 61 12.03 -17.85 6.74
C PHE A 61 11.23 -19.16 6.66
N THR A 62 10.93 -19.73 7.81
CA THR A 62 9.95 -20.79 7.96
C THR A 62 8.82 -20.30 8.83
N GLY A 63 7.61 -20.70 8.54
CA GLY A 63 6.42 -20.25 9.25
C GLY A 63 5.45 -21.36 9.53
N SER A 64 4.75 -21.22 10.64
CA SER A 64 3.56 -21.99 11.00
C SER A 64 2.48 -21.01 11.40
N GLU A 65 1.31 -21.14 10.80
CA GLU A 65 0.14 -20.29 11.02
C GLU A 65 -1.02 -21.17 11.47
N GLN A 66 -1.62 -20.84 12.60
CA GLN A 66 -2.93 -21.35 12.97
C GLN A 66 -3.95 -20.24 12.78
N LEU A 67 -4.82 -20.43 11.80
CA LEU A 67 -5.96 -19.57 11.55
C LEU A 67 -7.16 -20.09 12.33
N HIS A 68 -7.77 -19.27 13.18
CA HIS A 68 -9.13 -19.46 13.66
C HIS A 68 -10.06 -18.61 12.78
N TRP A 69 -10.92 -19.27 12.00
CA TRP A 69 -11.88 -18.57 11.14
C TRP A 69 -13.30 -18.83 11.59
N PHE A 70 -14.12 -17.79 11.64
CA PHE A 70 -15.53 -17.85 11.96
C PHE A 70 -16.38 -17.46 10.75
N ASN A 71 -17.32 -18.34 10.38
CA ASN A 71 -18.21 -18.10 9.25
C ASN A 71 -19.33 -17.12 9.63
N LYS A 72 -19.16 -15.86 9.26
CA LYS A 72 -20.14 -14.78 9.51
C LYS A 72 -21.28 -14.75 8.47
N ASP A 73 -21.15 -15.47 7.35
CA ASP A 73 -22.16 -15.53 6.31
C ASP A 73 -23.31 -16.48 6.69
N ASP A 74 -24.40 -16.38 5.96
CA ASP A 74 -25.59 -17.24 6.09
C ASP A 74 -25.45 -18.59 5.39
N GLN A 75 -24.38 -18.78 4.59
CA GLN A 75 -24.12 -20.00 3.83
C GLN A 75 -22.93 -20.77 4.38
N ALA A 76 -23.08 -22.11 4.47
CA ALA A 76 -21.99 -22.99 4.81
C ALA A 76 -20.94 -23.02 3.69
N THR A 77 -19.67 -23.32 4.06
CA THR A 77 -18.60 -23.51 3.08
C THR A 77 -17.78 -24.76 3.41
N SER A 78 -17.41 -25.52 2.39
CA SER A 78 -16.51 -26.69 2.47
C SER A 78 -15.10 -26.38 2.00
N VAL A 79 -14.81 -25.11 1.70
CA VAL A 79 -13.49 -24.68 1.22
C VAL A 79 -13.09 -23.37 1.87
N LEU A 80 -11.79 -23.20 2.13
CA LEU A 80 -11.17 -21.90 2.43
C LEU A 80 -10.21 -21.55 1.30
N TYR A 81 -10.07 -20.25 1.05
CA TYR A 81 -9.09 -19.71 0.11
C TYR A 81 -8.15 -18.79 0.84
N PHE A 82 -6.87 -18.89 0.51
CA PHE A 82 -5.82 -18.00 1.02
C PHE A 82 -5.06 -17.38 -0.14
N HIS A 83 -4.66 -16.14 0.01
CA HIS A 83 -3.80 -15.46 -0.94
C HIS A 83 -2.34 -15.53 -0.49
N LEU A 84 -1.46 -15.89 -1.40
CA LEU A 84 -0.02 -15.88 -1.23
C LEU A 84 0.53 -14.66 -1.97
N TYR A 85 0.37 -13.47 -1.38
CA TYR A 85 0.72 -12.20 -2.02
C TYR A 85 2.21 -12.11 -2.38
N ALA A 86 3.10 -12.78 -1.65
CA ALA A 86 4.52 -12.88 -1.97
C ALA A 86 4.79 -13.56 -3.33
N ASN A 87 3.83 -14.28 -3.89
CA ASN A 87 3.95 -14.97 -5.17
C ASN A 87 3.39 -14.17 -6.35
N VAL A 88 2.86 -12.96 -6.13
CA VAL A 88 2.30 -12.13 -7.19
C VAL A 88 3.41 -11.59 -8.09
N ARG A 89 3.27 -11.83 -9.39
CA ARG A 89 4.19 -11.37 -10.44
C ARG A 89 3.48 -10.40 -11.36
N GLY A 90 4.20 -9.39 -11.83
CA GLY A 90 3.71 -8.57 -12.93
C GLY A 90 3.55 -9.43 -14.19
N ASP A 91 2.66 -9.02 -15.12
CA ASP A 91 2.57 -9.70 -16.42
C ASP A 91 3.87 -9.45 -17.20
N ASP A 92 4.79 -10.39 -17.15
CA ASP A 92 5.94 -10.43 -18.06
C ASP A 92 5.46 -10.74 -19.48
N ASN A 93 4.92 -9.73 -20.16
CA ASN A 93 4.72 -9.75 -21.61
C ASN A 93 6.06 -9.43 -22.33
N SER A 94 7.18 -9.71 -21.72
CA SER A 94 8.45 -9.86 -22.42
C SER A 94 8.52 -11.30 -22.92
N ASN A 95 8.17 -11.50 -24.20
CA ASN A 95 8.59 -12.63 -25.01
C ASN A 95 10.14 -12.69 -25.07
N ASN A 96 10.78 -12.94 -23.99
CA ASN A 96 12.16 -13.41 -23.88
C ASN A 96 12.13 -14.79 -23.21
N ASN A 97 11.44 -15.73 -23.86
CA ASN A 97 11.78 -17.15 -23.77
C ASN A 97 13.15 -17.35 -24.46
N ASN A 98 14.19 -16.88 -23.81
CA ASN A 98 15.52 -17.42 -23.97
C ASN A 98 15.92 -17.97 -22.59
N PRO A 99 15.80 -19.28 -22.36
CA PRO A 99 16.62 -19.89 -21.34
C PRO A 99 18.05 -19.57 -21.77
N ARG A 100 18.77 -18.80 -20.97
CA ARG A 100 20.23 -18.74 -21.09
C ARG A 100 20.71 -20.18 -21.05
N GLU A 101 21.02 -20.72 -22.23
CA GLU A 101 21.82 -21.92 -22.36
C GLU A 101 23.09 -21.67 -21.57
N VAL A 102 23.18 -22.29 -20.40
CA VAL A 102 24.43 -22.45 -19.72
C VAL A 102 25.24 -23.38 -20.62
N SER A 103 26.11 -22.78 -21.42
CA SER A 103 27.09 -23.49 -22.21
C SER A 103 27.89 -24.39 -21.27
N SER A 104 27.56 -25.68 -21.29
CA SER A 104 28.33 -26.73 -20.67
C SER A 104 29.64 -26.89 -21.44
N ASN A 105 30.70 -26.31 -20.93
CA ASN A 105 32.03 -26.75 -21.34
C ASN A 105 32.64 -27.60 -20.22
N SER A 106 32.80 -28.85 -20.56
CA SER A 106 33.29 -29.97 -19.78
C SER A 106 34.71 -29.76 -19.23
N GLY A 107 34.91 -30.14 -17.98
CA GLY A 107 36.24 -30.31 -17.38
C GLY A 107 36.15 -30.81 -15.94
N SER A 108 36.38 -32.12 -15.80
CA SER A 108 36.35 -32.92 -14.59
C SER A 108 37.14 -32.37 -13.40
N SER A 109 36.58 -32.45 -12.20
CA SER A 109 37.19 -33.22 -11.06
C SER A 109 36.35 -33.03 -9.79
N GLY A 110 36.23 -34.09 -9.02
CA GLY A 110 35.26 -34.25 -7.94
C GLY A 110 35.54 -33.38 -6.72
N GLY A 111 34.46 -32.91 -6.16
CA GLY A 111 34.31 -32.29 -4.88
C GLY A 111 32.81 -32.07 -4.69
N SER A 112 32.21 -32.78 -3.72
CA SER A 112 30.81 -32.59 -3.36
C SER A 112 30.65 -31.23 -2.66
N GLU A 113 30.58 -30.15 -3.43
CA GLU A 113 30.08 -28.86 -2.96
C GLU A 113 28.56 -28.94 -2.92
N ILE A 114 27.99 -28.74 -1.74
CA ILE A 114 26.59 -28.42 -1.55
C ILE A 114 26.37 -27.11 -2.31
N GLN A 115 25.88 -27.18 -3.54
CA GLN A 115 25.48 -26.00 -4.30
C GLN A 115 24.34 -25.32 -3.54
N ALA A 116 24.66 -24.19 -2.92
CA ALA A 116 23.65 -23.28 -2.40
C ALA A 116 22.70 -22.94 -3.57
N THR A 117 21.43 -23.30 -3.45
CA THR A 117 20.40 -22.94 -4.42
C THR A 117 20.38 -21.41 -4.56
N PRO A 118 20.46 -20.86 -5.78
CA PRO A 118 20.39 -19.41 -5.96
C PRO A 118 19.09 -18.87 -5.36
N VAL A 119 19.19 -17.86 -4.49
CA VAL A 119 18.00 -17.18 -3.97
C VAL A 119 17.35 -16.45 -5.15
N PRO A 120 16.06 -16.67 -5.40
CA PRO A 120 15.38 -16.07 -6.55
C PRO A 120 15.33 -14.54 -6.45
N ASP A 121 15.29 -13.85 -7.60
CA ASP A 121 15.13 -12.38 -7.72
C ASP A 121 13.74 -11.89 -7.29
N GLU A 122 12.83 -12.79 -6.98
CA GLU A 122 11.46 -12.52 -6.58
C GLU A 122 11.15 -13.19 -5.22
N PRO A 123 10.34 -12.57 -4.38
CA PRO A 123 9.92 -13.18 -3.12
C PRO A 123 9.06 -14.41 -3.38
N ARG A 124 9.03 -15.34 -2.44
CA ARG A 124 8.24 -16.56 -2.56
C ARG A 124 7.76 -17.03 -1.20
N THR A 125 6.53 -17.58 -1.19
CA THR A 125 5.97 -18.34 -0.08
C THR A 125 5.46 -19.68 -0.62
N ASP A 126 6.00 -20.76 -0.09
CA ASP A 126 5.63 -22.13 -0.46
C ASP A 126 4.93 -22.80 0.72
N VAL A 127 3.68 -23.24 0.52
CA VAL A 127 2.93 -24.01 1.51
C VAL A 127 3.39 -25.46 1.48
N THR A 128 3.81 -25.97 2.63
CA THR A 128 4.36 -27.33 2.74
C THR A 128 3.34 -28.31 3.30
N GLU A 129 2.42 -27.86 4.16
CA GLU A 129 1.44 -28.72 4.80
C GLU A 129 0.21 -27.90 5.25
N VAL A 130 -0.97 -28.53 5.19
CA VAL A 130 -2.21 -27.99 5.77
C VAL A 130 -2.89 -29.07 6.59
N ARG A 131 -3.31 -28.74 7.83
CA ARG A 131 -3.98 -29.64 8.76
C ARG A 131 -5.21 -28.98 9.39
N ASP A 132 -6.17 -29.79 9.73
CA ASP A 132 -7.22 -29.42 10.69
C ASP A 132 -6.56 -29.37 12.09
N ALA A 133 -6.60 -28.21 12.74
CA ALA A 133 -5.88 -28.02 14.00
C ALA A 133 -6.48 -28.81 15.17
N ALA A 134 -7.80 -29.05 15.16
CA ALA A 134 -8.49 -29.76 16.22
C ALA A 134 -8.20 -31.28 16.20
N THR A 135 -8.14 -31.87 15.01
CA THR A 135 -7.95 -33.31 14.80
C THR A 135 -6.53 -33.67 14.42
N ASN A 136 -5.70 -32.70 14.11
CA ASN A 136 -4.35 -32.83 13.51
C ASN A 136 -4.33 -33.68 12.21
N ALA A 137 -5.46 -33.78 11.54
CA ALA A 137 -5.59 -34.56 10.33
C ALA A 137 -5.22 -33.72 9.10
N PRO A 138 -4.49 -34.29 8.11
CA PRO A 138 -4.12 -33.55 6.91
C PRO A 138 -5.36 -33.13 6.11
N LEU A 139 -5.34 -31.92 5.58
CA LEU A 139 -6.33 -31.39 4.67
C LEU A 139 -5.76 -31.34 3.26
N ALA A 140 -6.58 -31.71 2.28
CA ALA A 140 -6.19 -31.59 0.88
C ALA A 140 -6.17 -30.11 0.47
N PHE A 141 -5.08 -29.68 -0.13
CA PHE A 141 -4.94 -28.32 -0.64
C PHE A 141 -4.40 -28.29 -2.06
N PHE A 142 -4.67 -27.19 -2.75
CA PHE A 142 -4.29 -26.98 -4.15
C PHE A 142 -3.85 -25.53 -4.33
N LEU A 143 -2.82 -25.35 -5.12
CA LEU A 143 -2.39 -24.02 -5.57
C LEU A 143 -2.92 -23.76 -6.98
N ASP A 144 -3.23 -22.52 -7.30
CA ASP A 144 -3.51 -22.13 -8.68
C ASP A 144 -2.22 -22.16 -9.54
N ASP A 145 -2.37 -21.98 -10.85
CA ASP A 145 -1.25 -22.08 -11.81
C ASP A 145 -0.11 -21.07 -11.53
N ARG A 146 -0.41 -19.95 -10.84
CA ARG A 146 0.56 -18.93 -10.47
C ARG A 146 1.06 -19.08 -9.03
N ALA A 147 0.55 -20.04 -8.29
CA ALA A 147 0.78 -20.25 -6.86
C ALA A 147 0.45 -19.00 -6.02
N THR A 148 -0.50 -18.16 -6.46
CA THR A 148 -0.96 -16.95 -5.75
C THR A 148 -2.17 -17.20 -4.88
N THR A 149 -2.90 -18.30 -5.13
CA THR A 149 -4.09 -18.68 -4.37
C THR A 149 -3.97 -20.14 -3.92
N LEU A 150 -4.10 -20.32 -2.61
CA LEU A 150 -4.19 -21.60 -1.95
C LEU A 150 -5.68 -21.92 -1.70
N ARG A 151 -6.16 -23.05 -2.19
CA ARG A 151 -7.47 -23.61 -1.88
C ARG A 151 -7.30 -24.77 -0.91
N VAL A 152 -7.98 -24.71 0.23
CA VAL A 152 -8.02 -25.77 1.24
C VAL A 152 -9.41 -26.41 1.25
N ASN A 153 -9.48 -27.72 1.04
CA ASN A 153 -10.73 -28.49 1.13
C ASN A 153 -10.94 -28.96 2.57
N LEU A 154 -12.05 -28.55 3.16
CA LEU A 154 -12.44 -28.96 4.50
C LEU A 154 -13.07 -30.35 4.47
N ARG A 155 -12.93 -31.11 5.56
CA ARG A 155 -13.55 -32.44 5.68
C ARG A 155 -15.06 -32.35 5.80
N GLU A 156 -15.53 -31.35 6.56
CA GLU A 156 -16.93 -31.05 6.76
C GLU A 156 -17.20 -29.59 6.47
N PRO A 157 -18.38 -29.23 5.95
CA PRO A 157 -18.74 -27.84 5.75
C PRO A 157 -18.83 -27.08 7.07
N VAL A 158 -18.26 -25.88 7.14
CA VAL A 158 -18.42 -24.95 8.25
C VAL A 158 -19.73 -24.20 8.08
N ALA A 159 -20.69 -24.48 8.96
CA ALA A 159 -22.01 -23.87 8.93
C ALA A 159 -21.96 -22.35 9.28
N ALA A 160 -23.01 -21.63 8.92
CA ALA A 160 -23.22 -20.27 9.36
C ALA A 160 -23.13 -20.18 10.90
N GLY A 161 -22.42 -19.18 11.41
CA GLY A 161 -22.25 -18.96 12.84
C GLY A 161 -21.36 -19.97 13.57
N THR A 162 -20.55 -20.77 12.84
CA THR A 162 -19.56 -21.68 13.43
C THR A 162 -18.15 -21.37 12.95
N GLY A 163 -17.13 -21.89 13.60
CA GLY A 163 -15.72 -21.66 13.26
C GLY A 163 -14.97 -22.94 12.94
N ILE A 164 -13.76 -22.79 12.43
CA ILE A 164 -12.78 -23.85 12.20
C ILE A 164 -11.37 -23.30 12.46
N ASP A 165 -10.51 -24.19 12.95
CA ASP A 165 -9.08 -23.94 13.13
C ASP A 165 -8.28 -24.72 12.09
N VAL A 166 -7.46 -24.01 11.31
CA VAL A 166 -6.59 -24.61 10.26
C VAL A 166 -5.14 -24.26 10.54
N LEU A 167 -4.27 -25.25 10.53
CA LEU A 167 -2.83 -25.12 10.65
C LEU A 167 -2.18 -25.17 9.27
N ILE A 168 -1.36 -24.17 8.93
CA ILE A 168 -0.64 -24.07 7.66
C ILE A 168 0.85 -23.93 7.95
N ASN A 169 1.66 -24.86 7.44
CA ASN A 169 3.11 -24.75 7.48
C ASN A 169 3.63 -24.26 6.12
N PHE A 170 4.57 -23.34 6.16
CA PHE A 170 5.11 -22.72 4.96
C PHE A 170 6.58 -22.32 5.11
N THR A 171 7.23 -22.10 3.98
CA THR A 171 8.57 -21.54 3.89
C THR A 171 8.56 -20.34 2.96
N GLY A 172 9.51 -19.45 3.11
CA GLY A 172 9.59 -18.31 2.20
C GLY A 172 11.00 -17.77 2.01
N SER A 173 11.13 -16.96 0.98
CA SER A 173 12.37 -16.25 0.65
C SER A 173 12.09 -14.87 0.08
N VAL A 174 13.05 -13.95 0.23
CA VAL A 174 12.95 -12.61 -0.36
C VAL A 174 14.22 -12.26 -1.15
N PRO A 175 14.09 -11.44 -2.20
CA PRO A 175 15.23 -10.98 -2.99
C PRO A 175 16.08 -9.97 -2.21
N GLU A 176 17.33 -9.80 -2.66
CA GLU A 176 18.14 -8.64 -2.34
C GLU A 176 17.92 -7.57 -3.39
N ILE A 177 17.57 -6.35 -2.97
CA ILE A 177 17.45 -5.20 -3.85
C ILE A 177 18.69 -4.33 -3.73
N GLY A 178 19.29 -3.98 -4.87
CA GLY A 178 20.49 -3.15 -4.93
C GLY A 178 20.25 -1.71 -4.47
N PRO A 179 21.26 -1.04 -3.91
CA PRO A 179 21.16 0.37 -3.51
C PRO A 179 20.90 1.31 -4.69
N ASP A 180 21.24 0.92 -5.90
CA ASP A 180 20.99 1.63 -7.15
C ASP A 180 19.52 1.63 -7.57
N GLU A 181 18.72 0.67 -7.07
CA GLU A 181 17.28 0.63 -7.29
C GLU A 181 16.48 1.42 -6.23
N THR A 182 17.07 1.82 -5.11
CA THR A 182 16.36 2.38 -3.95
C THR A 182 16.76 3.81 -3.58
N GLY A 183 17.76 4.37 -4.25
CA GLY A 183 18.26 5.72 -3.97
C GLY A 183 17.40 6.83 -4.59
N LEU A 184 17.59 8.08 -4.14
CA LEU A 184 16.85 9.25 -4.64
C LEU A 184 16.96 9.40 -6.17
N LEU A 185 18.13 9.19 -6.75
CA LEU A 185 18.32 9.25 -8.20
C LEU A 185 17.51 8.18 -8.93
N ALA A 186 17.43 6.98 -8.39
CA ALA A 186 16.61 5.91 -8.95
C ALA A 186 15.12 6.28 -8.96
N HIS A 187 14.61 6.88 -7.87
CA HIS A 187 13.23 7.37 -7.81
C HIS A 187 12.95 8.45 -8.86
N VAL A 188 13.87 9.40 -9.07
CA VAL A 188 13.73 10.40 -10.14
C VAL A 188 13.71 9.75 -11.52
N LEU A 189 14.64 8.84 -11.79
CA LEU A 189 14.70 8.14 -13.09
C LEU A 189 13.49 7.24 -13.29
N GLY A 190 12.97 6.60 -12.24
CA GLY A 190 11.75 5.81 -12.28
C GLY A 190 10.53 6.64 -12.67
N GLN A 191 10.39 7.86 -12.17
CA GLN A 191 9.32 8.79 -12.58
C GLN A 191 9.44 9.21 -14.05
N VAL A 192 10.67 9.49 -14.52
CA VAL A 192 10.91 9.80 -15.95
C VAL A 192 10.52 8.62 -16.82
N ASP A 193 10.93 7.42 -16.43
CA ASP A 193 10.60 6.20 -17.16
C ASP A 193 9.09 5.95 -17.20
N ALA A 194 8.41 6.06 -16.04
CA ALA A 194 6.94 5.92 -15.96
C ALA A 194 6.20 6.93 -16.86
N ALA A 195 6.69 8.20 -16.93
CA ALA A 195 6.10 9.22 -17.79
C ALA A 195 6.29 8.93 -19.29
N LEU A 196 7.38 8.28 -19.68
CA LEU A 196 7.72 7.97 -21.08
C LEU A 196 7.28 6.57 -21.51
N ARG A 197 7.06 5.67 -20.56
CA ARG A 197 6.74 4.27 -20.82
C ARG A 197 5.36 4.12 -21.47
N ARG A 198 5.33 3.36 -22.54
CA ARG A 198 4.08 3.01 -23.27
C ARG A 198 3.55 1.62 -22.89
N THR A 199 4.39 0.79 -22.32
CA THR A 199 4.05 -0.55 -21.84
C THR A 199 3.35 -0.48 -20.48
N ARG A 200 2.59 -1.51 -20.16
CA ARG A 200 1.92 -1.64 -18.87
C ARG A 200 2.95 -1.91 -17.78
N GLU A 201 2.77 -1.25 -16.65
CA GLU A 201 3.53 -1.46 -15.43
C GLU A 201 2.57 -1.95 -14.35
N LEU A 202 2.98 -2.95 -13.62
CA LEU A 202 2.20 -3.52 -12.51
C LEU A 202 3.11 -3.65 -11.30
N ARG A 203 2.53 -3.48 -10.11
CA ARG A 203 3.23 -3.67 -8.86
C ARG A 203 3.60 -5.15 -8.70
N ARG A 204 4.76 -5.42 -8.10
CA ARG A 204 5.28 -6.76 -7.86
C ARG A 204 5.38 -7.02 -6.37
N ALA A 205 5.28 -8.27 -5.98
CA ALA A 205 5.43 -8.67 -4.59
C ALA A 205 6.79 -8.27 -3.98
N ARG A 206 7.84 -8.16 -4.81
CA ARG A 206 9.18 -7.71 -4.37
C ARG A 206 9.20 -6.25 -3.90
N ASP A 207 8.20 -5.45 -4.25
CA ASP A 207 8.17 -4.03 -3.87
C ASP A 207 7.90 -3.86 -2.37
N ILE A 208 7.31 -4.87 -1.71
CA ILE A 208 7.00 -4.89 -0.28
C ILE A 208 7.55 -6.12 0.46
N ASN A 209 8.27 -7.01 -0.22
CA ASN A 209 8.91 -8.19 0.37
C ASN A 209 10.33 -8.31 -0.15
N PHE A 210 11.30 -7.77 0.57
CA PHE A 210 12.70 -7.70 0.12
C PHE A 210 13.66 -7.51 1.28
N ARG A 211 14.96 -7.67 0.99
CA ARG A 211 16.04 -7.11 1.80
C ARG A 211 16.82 -6.10 0.98
N SER A 212 17.15 -4.96 1.56
CA SER A 212 18.03 -3.94 0.96
C SER A 212 18.72 -3.12 2.05
N ARG A 213 19.98 -2.76 1.84
CA ARG A 213 20.75 -1.92 2.76
C ARG A 213 20.71 -2.37 4.23
N GLY A 214 20.61 -3.67 4.47
CA GLY A 214 20.54 -4.24 5.82
C GLY A 214 19.18 -4.12 6.51
N VAL A 215 18.15 -3.74 5.78
CA VAL A 215 16.74 -3.75 6.21
C VAL A 215 15.99 -4.81 5.42
N MET A 216 15.23 -5.67 6.09
CA MET A 216 14.30 -6.62 5.48
C MET A 216 12.87 -6.16 5.78
N LEU A 217 12.08 -5.95 4.72
CA LEU A 217 10.65 -5.67 4.80
C LEU A 217 9.89 -6.93 4.40
N LEU A 218 8.92 -7.32 5.19
CA LEU A 218 7.99 -8.41 4.94
C LEU A 218 6.55 -7.89 5.10
N GLY A 219 5.97 -7.42 4.00
CA GLY A 219 4.63 -6.84 3.96
C GLY A 219 3.52 -7.88 3.83
N SER A 220 3.85 -9.10 3.37
CA SER A 220 2.85 -10.17 3.14
C SER A 220 3.51 -11.54 3.08
N ALA A 221 4.18 -11.94 4.16
CA ALA A 221 5.02 -13.14 4.20
C ALA A 221 4.28 -14.45 4.54
N TYR A 222 3.00 -14.40 4.86
CA TYR A 222 2.19 -15.52 5.32
C TYR A 222 0.94 -15.71 4.44
N PRO A 223 0.29 -16.90 4.45
CA PRO A 223 -0.98 -17.11 3.77
C PRO A 223 -2.09 -16.23 4.37
N VAL A 224 -2.70 -15.38 3.57
CA VAL A 224 -3.75 -14.44 4.00
C VAL A 224 -5.12 -14.97 3.59
N LEU A 225 -6.03 -15.16 4.54
CA LEU A 225 -7.39 -15.60 4.23
C LEU A 225 -8.05 -14.65 3.25
N ALA A 226 -8.58 -15.17 2.16
CA ALA A 226 -9.29 -14.38 1.17
C ALA A 226 -10.57 -13.78 1.77
N ALA A 227 -10.90 -12.55 1.41
CA ALA A 227 -12.16 -11.94 1.81
C ALA A 227 -13.35 -12.72 1.23
N ARG A 228 -14.42 -12.84 2.04
CA ARG A 228 -15.66 -13.50 1.65
C ARG A 228 -16.84 -12.55 1.80
N THR A 229 -17.61 -12.37 0.73
CA THR A 229 -18.73 -11.44 0.71
C THR A 229 -19.94 -12.11 0.07
N GLY A 230 -21.09 -12.15 0.79
CA GLY A 230 -22.32 -12.73 0.30
C GLY A 230 -22.21 -14.21 -0.07
N GLY A 231 -21.38 -14.96 0.65
CA GLY A 231 -21.11 -16.40 0.40
C GLY A 231 -20.03 -16.68 -0.64
N ASP A 232 -19.56 -15.69 -1.39
CA ASP A 232 -18.55 -15.84 -2.42
C ASP A 232 -17.16 -15.41 -1.93
N TRP A 233 -16.14 -16.25 -2.23
CA TRP A 233 -14.75 -15.97 -1.94
C TRP A 233 -14.10 -15.12 -3.04
N ARG A 234 -13.26 -14.17 -2.64
CA ARG A 234 -12.32 -13.51 -3.57
C ARG A 234 -11.21 -14.51 -3.93
N ARG A 235 -11.39 -15.27 -5.01
CA ARG A 235 -10.51 -16.40 -5.37
C ARG A 235 -9.23 -16.01 -6.09
N LYS A 236 -9.14 -14.81 -6.63
CA LYS A 236 -8.01 -14.40 -7.47
C LYS A 236 -7.33 -13.18 -6.90
N VAL A 237 -6.01 -13.22 -6.91
CA VAL A 237 -5.16 -12.04 -6.77
C VAL A 237 -4.70 -11.65 -8.17
N GLU A 238 -5.01 -10.42 -8.56
CA GLU A 238 -4.56 -9.90 -9.86
C GLU A 238 -3.52 -8.81 -9.60
N PRO A 239 -2.37 -8.84 -10.33
CA PRO A 239 -1.42 -7.75 -10.26
C PRO A 239 -2.07 -6.44 -10.65
N SER A 240 -1.88 -5.40 -9.87
CA SER A 240 -2.41 -4.06 -10.13
C SER A 240 -1.36 -3.00 -9.90
N ILE A 241 -1.73 -1.73 -10.10
CA ILE A 241 -0.96 -0.57 -9.66
C ILE A 241 -1.56 -0.14 -8.31
N GLY A 242 -0.86 0.31 -7.35
CA GLY A 242 -1.40 0.64 -6.02
C GLY A 242 -1.42 -0.57 -5.09
N ASP A 243 -2.22 -0.53 -4.05
CA ASP A 243 -2.27 -1.55 -3.03
C ASP A 243 -2.85 -2.87 -3.52
N MET A 244 -2.27 -3.97 -3.05
CA MET A 244 -2.65 -5.32 -3.47
C MET A 244 -3.44 -6.07 -2.40
N LEU A 245 -3.31 -5.68 -1.13
CA LEU A 245 -3.90 -6.42 -0.02
C LEU A 245 -5.40 -6.13 0.09
N TYR A 246 -6.21 -7.16 -0.05
CA TYR A 246 -7.65 -7.10 0.12
C TYR A 246 -8.11 -8.18 1.09
N THR A 247 -8.39 -7.81 2.32
CA THR A 247 -8.69 -8.72 3.42
C THR A 247 -9.57 -8.07 4.48
N ASP A 248 -10.32 -8.87 5.22
CA ASP A 248 -11.05 -8.44 6.40
C ASP A 248 -10.07 -8.19 7.57
N VAL A 249 -10.54 -7.49 8.60
CA VAL A 249 -9.79 -7.33 9.84
C VAL A 249 -9.75 -8.63 10.64
N ALA A 250 -8.63 -8.85 11.33
CA ALA A 250 -8.40 -9.99 12.20
C ALA A 250 -7.57 -9.60 13.43
N ASP A 251 -7.55 -10.49 14.41
CA ASP A 251 -6.65 -10.38 15.55
C ASP A 251 -5.39 -11.20 15.27
N TYR A 252 -4.24 -10.64 15.62
CA TYR A 252 -2.94 -11.25 15.36
C TYR A 252 -2.17 -11.50 16.66
N HIS A 253 -1.67 -12.72 16.80
CA HIS A 253 -0.65 -13.09 17.75
C HIS A 253 0.54 -13.65 16.97
N VAL A 254 1.67 -12.96 16.99
CA VAL A 254 2.81 -13.30 16.14
C VAL A 254 4.07 -13.45 16.98
N ARG A 255 4.75 -14.60 16.83
CA ARG A 255 6.05 -14.89 17.40
C ARG A 255 7.10 -14.92 16.30
N ILE A 256 8.09 -14.03 16.38
CA ILE A 256 9.20 -13.97 15.43
C ILE A 256 10.48 -14.37 16.16
N GLU A 257 11.11 -15.44 15.70
CA GLU A 257 12.42 -15.86 16.13
C GLU A 257 13.48 -15.34 15.16
N ALA A 258 14.43 -14.55 15.64
CA ALA A 258 15.45 -13.90 14.85
C ALA A 258 16.78 -13.83 15.59
N PRO A 259 17.92 -13.58 14.90
CA PRO A 259 19.20 -13.31 15.54
C PRO A 259 19.09 -12.23 16.62
N ASN A 260 19.79 -12.40 17.75
CA ASN A 260 19.69 -11.53 18.93
C ASN A 260 20.18 -10.08 18.71
N ASP A 261 20.90 -9.82 17.62
CA ASP A 261 21.37 -8.50 17.22
C ASP A 261 20.39 -7.74 16.30
N MET A 262 19.20 -8.31 16.04
CA MET A 262 18.17 -7.73 15.18
C MET A 262 17.18 -6.88 15.97
N ALA A 263 16.86 -5.70 15.45
CA ALA A 263 15.68 -4.95 15.86
C ALA A 263 14.51 -5.30 14.92
N ILE A 264 13.34 -5.54 15.49
CA ILE A 264 12.11 -5.90 14.76
C ILE A 264 11.02 -4.90 15.14
N PHE A 265 10.34 -4.34 14.13
CA PHE A 265 9.18 -3.46 14.31
C PHE A 265 8.04 -3.93 13.42
N THR A 266 6.82 -3.96 13.97
CA THR A 266 5.67 -4.59 13.32
C THR A 266 4.42 -3.73 13.37
N SER A 267 3.40 -4.12 12.62
CA SER A 267 2.02 -3.60 12.69
C SER A 267 1.38 -3.77 14.07
N ALA A 268 1.81 -4.77 14.83
CA ALA A 268 1.29 -5.12 16.17
C ALA A 268 2.19 -4.58 17.28
N ALA A 269 1.68 -4.51 18.48
CA ALA A 269 2.45 -4.10 19.65
C ALA A 269 3.27 -5.26 20.22
N GLU A 270 4.53 -5.00 20.60
CA GLU A 270 5.37 -5.98 21.26
C GLU A 270 4.84 -6.27 22.66
N ARG A 271 4.68 -7.56 22.97
CA ARG A 271 4.31 -8.03 24.30
C ARG A 271 5.57 -8.14 25.15
N ARG A 272 5.76 -7.19 26.07
CA ARG A 272 6.86 -7.30 27.05
C ARG A 272 6.61 -8.46 27.99
N SER A 273 7.54 -9.41 28.05
CA SER A 273 7.52 -10.45 29.08
C SER A 273 7.74 -9.78 30.44
N GLU A 274 6.81 -9.94 31.38
CA GLU A 274 6.93 -9.42 32.76
C GLU A 274 8.06 -10.10 33.55
N ASN A 275 8.79 -11.05 32.96
CA ASN A 275 9.83 -11.84 33.64
C ASN A 275 11.28 -11.34 33.46
N SER A 276 11.51 -10.13 32.94
CA SER A 276 12.87 -9.56 32.84
C SER A 276 13.29 -8.71 34.04
N GLY A 277 12.65 -8.87 35.19
CA GLY A 277 13.06 -8.27 36.44
C GLY A 277 13.54 -9.35 37.41
N HIS A 278 14.82 -9.71 37.38
CA HIS A 278 15.68 -10.31 38.43
C HIS A 278 16.66 -11.32 37.84
N SER A 279 17.78 -10.83 37.36
CA SER A 279 19.05 -11.58 37.47
C SER A 279 20.27 -10.68 37.20
N GLU A 280 20.44 -9.65 38.05
CA GLU A 280 21.78 -9.23 38.43
C GLU A 280 22.03 -9.84 39.82
N GLN A 281 22.67 -10.98 39.82
CA GLN A 281 23.54 -11.52 40.89
C GLN A 281 23.58 -13.05 40.83
N ALA A 282 24.62 -13.57 40.20
CA ALA A 282 25.34 -14.77 40.66
C ALA A 282 26.31 -15.23 39.57
N ALA A 283 27.41 -14.54 39.44
CA ALA A 283 28.62 -15.13 38.88
C ALA A 283 29.50 -15.59 40.06
N SER A 284 29.52 -16.87 40.36
CA SER A 284 30.66 -17.51 41.00
C SER A 284 30.63 -19.02 40.84
N SER A 285 31.74 -19.52 40.26
CA SER A 285 32.36 -20.83 40.40
C SER A 285 31.62 -22.09 39.93
N LYS A 286 32.08 -22.69 38.82
CA LYS A 286 33.02 -23.83 38.82
C LYS A 286 33.38 -24.22 37.36
N ALA A 287 34.65 -24.14 37.13
CA ALA A 287 35.31 -24.72 35.94
C ALA A 287 35.21 -26.26 35.99
N LEU A 288 34.89 -26.87 34.87
CA LEU A 288 35.34 -28.21 34.52
C LEU A 288 35.62 -28.24 33.00
N ASP A 289 36.86 -28.52 32.72
CA ASP A 289 37.43 -28.75 31.37
C ASP A 289 36.64 -29.81 30.58
N THR A 290 36.28 -29.47 29.35
CA THR A 290 36.21 -30.43 28.26
C THR A 290 36.45 -29.74 26.93
N LYS A 291 37.37 -30.30 26.19
CA LYS A 291 37.95 -29.99 24.87
C LYS A 291 37.05 -29.23 23.89
N ALA A 292 37.67 -28.19 23.33
CA ALA A 292 37.23 -27.46 22.14
C ALA A 292 37.02 -28.40 20.95
N VAL A 293 35.78 -28.39 20.44
CA VAL A 293 35.45 -28.72 19.05
C VAL A 293 35.03 -27.42 18.40
N ASN A 294 35.73 -27.00 17.36
CA ASN A 294 35.43 -25.84 16.54
C ASN A 294 33.99 -25.93 16.03
N SER A 295 33.06 -25.20 16.64
CA SER A 295 31.76 -24.90 16.06
C SER A 295 31.74 -23.43 15.67
N SER A 296 31.53 -23.17 14.40
CA SER A 296 31.14 -21.86 13.85
C SER A 296 30.19 -21.16 14.82
N ALA A 297 30.45 -19.88 15.11
CA ALA A 297 29.65 -19.05 16.01
C ALA A 297 28.16 -19.12 15.60
N SER A 298 27.36 -19.92 16.28
CA SER A 298 25.92 -19.88 16.16
C SER A 298 25.45 -18.59 16.86
N THR A 299 25.01 -17.63 16.08
CA THR A 299 24.31 -16.44 16.59
C THR A 299 23.11 -16.96 17.38
N SER A 300 23.01 -16.65 18.67
CA SER A 300 21.85 -17.05 19.47
C SER A 300 20.60 -16.34 18.95
N SER A 301 19.51 -17.06 18.73
CA SER A 301 18.21 -16.49 18.34
C SER A 301 17.41 -16.10 19.56
N ILE A 302 16.60 -15.03 19.43
CA ILE A 302 15.65 -14.57 20.44
C ILE A 302 14.25 -14.56 19.81
N ALA A 303 13.25 -14.95 20.59
CA ALA A 303 11.85 -14.86 20.19
C ALA A 303 11.24 -13.54 20.69
N HIS A 304 10.59 -12.83 19.77
CA HIS A 304 9.80 -11.63 20.01
C HIS A 304 8.32 -11.98 19.83
N GLU A 305 7.47 -11.52 20.75
CA GLU A 305 6.03 -11.73 20.67
C GLU A 305 5.30 -10.41 20.44
N PHE A 306 4.34 -10.43 19.51
CA PHE A 306 3.56 -9.27 19.11
C PHE A 306 2.08 -9.60 19.13
N THR A 307 1.24 -8.64 19.55
CA THR A 307 -0.21 -8.78 19.55
C THR A 307 -0.86 -7.55 18.94
N GLY A 308 -1.85 -7.75 18.08
CA GLY A 308 -2.65 -6.69 17.47
C GLY A 308 -4.10 -7.12 17.31
N GLU A 309 -5.02 -6.23 17.64
CA GLU A 309 -6.46 -6.43 17.50
C GLU A 309 -6.99 -5.58 16.36
N ASP A 310 -7.98 -6.09 15.61
CA ASP A 310 -8.63 -5.38 14.51
C ASP A 310 -7.65 -4.89 13.42
N LEU A 311 -6.57 -5.62 13.14
CA LEU A 311 -5.64 -5.30 12.07
C LEU A 311 -6.11 -5.92 10.75
N ARG A 312 -6.05 -5.15 9.68
CA ARG A 312 -6.39 -5.65 8.33
C ARG A 312 -5.28 -6.54 7.77
N ASN A 313 -4.05 -6.28 8.17
CA ASN A 313 -2.86 -7.01 7.72
C ASN A 313 -1.77 -6.97 8.79
N PHE A 314 -0.75 -7.83 8.64
CA PHE A 314 0.42 -7.85 9.49
C PHE A 314 1.68 -7.71 8.64
N ALA A 315 2.47 -6.69 8.91
CA ALA A 315 3.75 -6.43 8.27
C ALA A 315 4.83 -6.16 9.32
N PHE A 316 6.10 -6.38 8.95
CA PHE A 316 7.22 -6.03 9.80
C PHE A 316 8.49 -5.68 9.03
N VAL A 317 9.36 -4.93 9.69
CA VAL A 317 10.75 -4.73 9.27
C VAL A 317 11.70 -5.32 10.30
N ALA A 318 12.82 -5.86 9.82
CA ALA A 318 13.92 -6.36 10.63
C ALA A 318 15.26 -5.80 10.13
N GLY A 319 16.15 -5.41 11.04
CA GLY A 319 17.47 -4.89 10.66
C GLY A 319 18.37 -4.63 11.88
N ARG A 320 19.70 -4.76 11.68
CA ARG A 320 20.68 -4.51 12.74
C ARG A 320 20.86 -3.02 13.06
N ASN A 321 20.66 -2.16 12.07
CA ASN A 321 20.83 -0.70 12.19
C ASN A 321 19.54 0.06 12.40
N LEU A 322 18.42 -0.62 12.62
CA LEU A 322 17.15 0.04 12.89
C LEU A 322 17.11 0.62 14.31
N ARG A 323 16.55 1.82 14.43
CA ARG A 323 16.31 2.53 15.68
C ARG A 323 14.88 3.05 15.68
N SER A 324 14.40 3.45 16.84
CA SER A 324 13.09 4.10 16.93
C SER A 324 13.10 5.27 17.90
N MET A 325 12.19 6.21 17.65
CA MET A 325 11.82 7.27 18.58
C MET A 325 10.31 7.43 18.59
N GLU A 326 9.76 7.93 19.68
CA GLU A 326 8.31 7.94 19.89
C GLU A 326 7.83 9.28 20.42
N ARG A 327 6.56 9.60 20.13
CA ARG A 327 5.85 10.77 20.63
C ARG A 327 4.37 10.43 20.86
N ALA A 328 3.87 10.70 22.06
CA ALA A 328 2.45 10.51 22.38
C ALA A 328 1.59 11.63 21.78
N VAL A 329 0.47 11.28 21.17
CA VAL A 329 -0.57 12.17 20.68
C VAL A 329 -1.92 11.68 21.20
N GLY A 330 -2.42 12.26 22.26
CA GLY A 330 -3.61 11.76 22.96
C GLY A 330 -3.39 10.33 23.46
N LYS A 331 -4.19 9.38 22.95
CA LYS A 331 -4.09 7.94 23.30
C LYS A 331 -3.17 7.16 22.36
N VAL A 332 -2.68 7.79 21.28
CA VAL A 332 -1.90 7.14 20.23
C VAL A 332 -0.42 7.40 20.47
N GLN A 333 0.39 6.33 20.44
CA GLN A 333 1.83 6.42 20.41
C GLN A 333 2.30 6.49 18.94
N VAL A 334 2.81 7.62 18.53
CA VAL A 334 3.40 7.77 17.19
C VAL A 334 4.88 7.41 17.27
N ARG A 335 5.32 6.50 16.42
CA ARG A 335 6.68 5.98 16.39
C ARG A 335 7.31 6.26 15.03
N ALA A 336 8.53 6.78 15.01
CA ALA A 336 9.39 6.74 13.83
C ALA A 336 10.41 5.61 13.97
N VAL A 337 10.45 4.70 13.01
CA VAL A 337 11.47 3.66 12.87
C VAL A 337 12.39 4.08 11.73
N TYR A 338 13.70 4.03 11.95
CA TYR A 338 14.65 4.59 11.00
C TYR A 338 15.99 3.86 11.00
N MET A 339 16.72 3.92 9.88
CA MET A 339 18.12 3.53 9.82
C MET A 339 18.97 4.53 10.60
N ALA A 340 19.90 4.07 11.40
CA ALA A 340 20.65 4.90 12.36
C ALA A 340 21.27 6.18 11.75
N GLU A 341 21.68 6.14 10.48
CA GLU A 341 22.22 7.28 9.74
C GLU A 341 21.18 8.34 9.39
N HIS A 342 19.87 8.04 9.48
CA HIS A 342 18.77 8.93 9.12
C HIS A 342 18.13 9.64 10.32
N GLU A 343 18.72 9.58 11.52
CA GLU A 343 18.12 10.09 12.76
C GLU A 343 17.63 11.54 12.67
N THR A 344 18.43 12.45 12.07
CA THR A 344 18.08 13.87 11.93
C THR A 344 16.78 14.06 11.15
N VAL A 345 16.62 13.32 10.05
CA VAL A 345 15.44 13.39 9.18
C VAL A 345 14.25 12.66 9.82
N ALA A 346 14.49 11.56 10.51
CA ALA A 346 13.47 10.81 11.23
C ALA A 346 12.77 11.64 12.31
N ARG A 347 13.46 12.59 12.96
CA ARG A 347 12.85 13.56 13.88
C ARG A 347 11.80 14.43 13.19
N ARG A 348 12.05 14.85 11.95
CA ARG A 348 11.08 15.60 11.13
C ARG A 348 9.91 14.74 10.73
N ALA A 349 10.16 13.51 10.27
CA ALA A 349 9.11 12.56 9.94
C ALA A 349 8.20 12.26 11.15
N LEU A 350 8.78 12.07 12.36
CA LEU A 350 8.02 11.89 13.59
C LEU A 350 7.15 13.10 13.92
N ALA A 351 7.69 14.31 13.76
CA ALA A 351 6.93 15.55 14.02
C ALA A 351 5.73 15.67 13.07
N ALA A 352 5.96 15.48 11.76
CA ALA A 352 4.90 15.48 10.75
C ALA A 352 3.83 14.41 11.01
N ALA A 353 4.25 13.18 11.33
CA ALA A 353 3.33 12.09 11.66
C ALA A 353 2.48 12.40 12.90
N ALA A 354 3.10 12.92 13.95
CA ALA A 354 2.39 13.29 15.18
C ALA A 354 1.37 14.43 14.95
N ASP A 355 1.73 15.42 14.15
CA ASP A 355 0.81 16.50 13.78
C ASP A 355 -0.31 16.00 12.85
N ALA A 356 -0.02 15.11 11.91
CA ALA A 356 -1.03 14.46 11.06
C ALA A 356 -2.03 13.64 11.91
N VAL A 357 -1.56 12.81 12.84
CA VAL A 357 -2.43 12.07 13.77
C VAL A 357 -3.33 13.02 14.57
N ARG A 358 -2.80 14.12 15.06
CA ARG A 358 -3.57 15.15 15.79
C ARG A 358 -4.67 15.75 14.91
N VAL A 359 -4.33 16.15 13.68
CA VAL A 359 -5.27 16.77 12.72
C VAL A 359 -6.36 15.78 12.34
N PHE A 360 -5.99 14.57 11.94
CA PHE A 360 -6.94 13.57 11.44
C PHE A 360 -7.87 13.04 12.56
N THR A 361 -7.35 12.86 13.79
CA THR A 361 -8.19 12.56 14.96
C THR A 361 -9.26 13.63 15.17
N ALA A 362 -8.90 14.91 15.08
CA ALA A 362 -9.83 16.02 15.26
C ALA A 362 -10.85 16.14 14.11
N ARG A 363 -10.45 15.83 12.88
CA ARG A 363 -11.28 16.03 11.68
C ARG A 363 -12.15 14.83 11.33
N PHE A 364 -11.64 13.59 11.52
CA PHE A 364 -12.28 12.37 11.03
C PHE A 364 -12.81 11.47 12.15
N GLY A 365 -12.18 11.50 13.33
CA GLY A 365 -12.57 10.67 14.48
C GLY A 365 -11.37 10.00 15.14
N GLU A 366 -11.59 9.39 16.31
CA GLU A 366 -10.54 8.75 17.10
C GLU A 366 -9.90 7.57 16.36
N MET A 367 -8.57 7.50 16.41
CA MET A 367 -7.78 6.37 15.92
C MET A 367 -7.89 5.21 16.92
N PRO A 368 -8.31 4.01 16.46
CA PRO A 368 -8.42 2.83 17.35
C PRO A 368 -7.07 2.20 17.67
N TYR A 369 -6.07 2.33 16.78
CA TYR A 369 -4.75 1.74 16.99
C TYR A 369 -3.99 2.50 18.09
N LYS A 370 -3.40 1.73 19.02
CA LYS A 370 -2.60 2.30 20.13
C LYS A 370 -1.27 2.86 19.66
N THR A 371 -0.73 2.30 18.56
CA THR A 371 0.54 2.74 17.96
C THR A 371 0.36 2.94 16.47
N ILE A 372 0.93 4.03 15.96
CA ILE A 372 1.13 4.26 14.52
C ILE A 372 2.62 4.43 14.29
N SER A 373 3.21 3.56 13.47
CA SER A 373 4.62 3.62 13.09
C SER A 373 4.79 4.20 11.70
N VAL A 374 5.71 5.16 11.52
CA VAL A 374 6.25 5.59 10.22
C VAL A 374 7.66 5.05 10.11
N VAL A 375 7.93 4.29 9.07
CA VAL A 375 9.11 3.43 8.93
C VAL A 375 9.92 3.83 7.72
N ASP A 376 11.16 4.21 7.95
CA ASP A 376 12.17 4.40 6.91
C ASP A 376 12.65 3.05 6.38
N ALA A 377 12.36 2.73 5.12
CA ALA A 377 12.87 1.53 4.48
C ALA A 377 13.26 1.80 3.01
N PRO A 378 14.26 1.09 2.47
CA PRO A 378 14.78 1.31 1.13
C PRO A 378 13.83 0.73 0.06
N LEU A 379 12.67 1.37 -0.12
CA LEU A 379 11.69 1.00 -1.14
C LEU A 379 12.25 1.18 -2.56
N VAL A 380 11.79 0.35 -3.49
CA VAL A 380 12.20 0.42 -4.89
C VAL A 380 11.76 1.73 -5.56
N ALA A 381 12.49 2.15 -6.57
CA ALA A 381 12.18 3.34 -7.34
C ALA A 381 10.75 3.33 -7.89
N GLY A 382 10.06 4.45 -7.75
CA GLY A 382 8.65 4.59 -8.12
C GLY A 382 7.65 4.31 -7.00
N LEU A 383 8.10 3.72 -5.87
CA LEU A 383 7.28 3.50 -4.68
C LEU A 383 7.73 4.45 -3.57
N GLY A 384 6.92 5.49 -3.30
CA GLY A 384 7.20 6.48 -2.25
C GLY A 384 6.88 5.97 -0.85
N CYS A 385 5.86 5.13 -0.73
CA CYS A 385 5.35 4.56 0.51
C CYS A 385 4.69 3.20 0.28
N ALA A 386 4.42 2.50 1.37
CA ALA A 386 3.57 1.31 1.44
C ALA A 386 2.88 1.28 2.80
N GLU A 387 1.59 0.98 2.81
CA GLU A 387 0.73 1.13 3.97
C GLU A 387 0.24 -0.23 4.49
N PHE A 388 0.27 -0.35 5.82
CA PHE A 388 -0.24 -1.49 6.57
C PHE A 388 -0.89 -0.98 7.86
N ALA A 389 -1.76 -1.77 8.48
CA ALA A 389 -2.46 -1.40 9.69
C ALA A 389 -1.51 -1.00 10.83
N GLY A 390 -1.59 0.25 11.27
CA GLY A 390 -0.68 0.81 12.28
C GLY A 390 0.78 1.00 11.84
N PHE A 391 1.11 0.78 10.55
CA PHE A 391 2.48 0.65 10.09
C PHE A 391 2.66 1.16 8.65
N GLY A 392 3.09 2.40 8.51
CA GLY A 392 3.33 3.03 7.22
C GLY A 392 4.82 3.08 6.90
N VAL A 393 5.21 2.57 5.73
CA VAL A 393 6.60 2.52 5.27
C VAL A 393 6.83 3.64 4.27
N ILE A 394 7.94 4.36 4.43
CA ILE A 394 8.32 5.52 3.61
C ILE A 394 9.68 5.27 2.99
N ALA A 395 9.82 5.60 1.72
CA ALA A 395 11.08 5.39 0.98
C ALA A 395 12.26 6.12 1.61
N SER A 396 13.32 5.39 1.93
CA SER A 396 14.60 5.93 2.42
C SER A 396 15.18 7.00 1.49
N ALA A 397 14.77 7.01 0.24
CA ALA A 397 15.14 8.02 -0.74
C ALA A 397 14.78 9.46 -0.31
N PHE A 398 13.76 9.63 0.55
CA PHE A 398 13.36 10.94 1.07
C PHE A 398 14.08 11.32 2.38
N TYR A 399 14.79 10.39 3.01
CA TYR A 399 15.52 10.63 4.26
C TYR A 399 16.90 11.23 4.01
N VAL A 400 16.96 12.35 3.28
CA VAL A 400 18.21 13.04 2.94
C VAL A 400 18.47 14.17 3.92
N ASP A 401 19.56 14.08 4.68
CA ASP A 401 20.05 15.17 5.53
C ASP A 401 20.93 16.14 4.72
N PHE A 402 20.32 17.21 4.20
CA PHE A 402 21.02 18.22 3.40
C PHE A 402 22.02 19.07 4.21
N ASP A 403 21.96 19.02 5.55
CA ASP A 403 22.90 19.71 6.43
C ASP A 403 24.12 18.85 6.77
N ALA A 404 24.10 17.56 6.44
CA ALA A 404 25.22 16.66 6.65
C ALA A 404 26.50 17.15 5.93
N PRO A 405 27.71 17.03 6.55
CA PRO A 405 28.95 17.46 5.93
C PRO A 405 29.23 16.88 4.54
N ALA A 406 28.82 15.63 4.30
CA ALA A 406 28.96 14.95 3.01
C ALA A 406 28.20 15.66 1.88
N MET A 407 27.07 16.32 2.19
CA MET A 407 26.24 17.01 1.20
C MET A 407 26.91 18.28 0.63
N ARG A 408 27.89 18.86 1.33
CA ARG A 408 28.62 20.04 0.86
C ARG A 408 29.42 19.78 -0.41
N ASN A 409 29.80 18.52 -0.65
CA ASN A 409 30.60 18.09 -1.80
C ASN A 409 29.72 17.60 -2.97
N LEU A 410 28.40 17.58 -2.82
CA LEU A 410 27.49 17.19 -3.91
C LEU A 410 27.32 18.33 -4.92
N PRO A 411 27.04 18.01 -6.19
CA PRO A 411 26.71 18.98 -7.21
C PRO A 411 25.61 19.94 -6.75
N GLU A 412 25.72 21.21 -7.11
CA GLU A 412 24.75 22.26 -6.77
C GLU A 412 23.33 21.86 -7.14
N LEU A 413 23.15 21.22 -8.30
CA LEU A 413 21.86 20.69 -8.76
C LEU A 413 21.17 19.79 -7.71
N ILE A 414 21.91 18.98 -6.96
CA ILE A 414 21.36 18.12 -5.90
C ILE A 414 21.03 18.96 -4.67
N ARG A 415 21.89 19.90 -4.31
CA ARG A 415 21.67 20.78 -3.15
C ARG A 415 20.47 21.71 -3.31
N GLU A 416 20.21 22.15 -4.54
CA GLU A 416 19.04 22.96 -4.90
C GLU A 416 17.71 22.18 -4.72
N GLN A 417 17.76 20.86 -4.59
CA GLN A 417 16.59 20.00 -4.43
C GLN A 417 16.09 19.90 -2.99
N ARG A 418 16.78 20.51 -2.03
CA ARG A 418 16.47 20.40 -0.61
C ARG A 418 14.98 20.58 -0.29
N ALA A 419 14.42 21.72 -0.71
CA ALA A 419 13.03 22.05 -0.38
C ALA A 419 12.05 20.98 -0.90
N SER A 420 12.27 20.50 -2.12
CA SER A 420 11.41 19.49 -2.73
C SER A 420 11.47 18.15 -2.02
N VAL A 421 12.67 17.67 -1.68
CA VAL A 421 12.81 16.38 -1.01
C VAL A 421 12.21 16.45 0.41
N GLU A 422 12.45 17.55 1.12
CA GLU A 422 11.87 17.77 2.44
C GLU A 422 10.33 17.86 2.38
N ASP A 423 9.78 18.53 1.38
CA ASP A 423 8.32 18.61 1.15
C ASP A 423 7.74 17.26 0.73
N SER A 424 8.46 16.50 -0.12
CA SER A 424 8.03 15.14 -0.50
C SER A 424 7.98 14.21 0.70
N LEU A 425 8.95 14.27 1.60
CA LEU A 425 8.93 13.51 2.85
C LEU A 425 7.69 13.85 3.67
N GLU A 426 7.45 15.14 3.93
CA GLU A 426 6.34 15.59 4.78
C GLU A 426 4.99 15.22 4.18
N TRP A 427 4.81 15.44 2.86
CA TRP A 427 3.60 15.04 2.15
C TRP A 427 3.36 13.53 2.25
N THR A 428 4.39 12.74 1.97
CA THR A 428 4.31 11.27 2.01
C THR A 428 3.98 10.80 3.42
N VAL A 429 4.59 11.38 4.48
CA VAL A 429 4.26 11.07 5.88
C VAL A 429 2.79 11.34 6.16
N ALA A 430 2.27 12.52 5.78
CA ALA A 430 0.88 12.88 6.03
C ALA A 430 -0.10 11.97 5.27
N HIS A 431 0.21 11.64 4.01
CA HIS A 431 -0.54 10.70 3.18
C HIS A 431 -0.58 9.29 3.79
N THR A 432 0.58 8.74 4.14
CA THR A 432 0.71 7.41 4.76
C THR A 432 -0.01 7.31 6.12
N VAL A 433 0.04 8.39 6.93
CA VAL A 433 -0.74 8.45 8.17
C VAL A 433 -2.25 8.51 7.89
N ALA A 434 -2.68 9.18 6.81
CA ALA A 434 -4.09 9.25 6.45
C ALA A 434 -4.67 7.88 6.03
N HIS A 435 -3.86 7.00 5.44
CA HIS A 435 -4.25 5.62 5.13
C HIS A 435 -4.66 4.82 6.37
N GLN A 436 -4.23 5.23 7.57
CA GLN A 436 -4.68 4.59 8.80
C GLN A 436 -6.19 4.80 9.05
N TRP A 437 -6.78 5.90 8.56
CA TRP A 437 -8.22 6.12 8.52
C TRP A 437 -8.87 5.51 7.28
N TRP A 438 -8.23 5.69 6.08
CA TRP A 438 -8.73 5.35 4.76
C TRP A 438 -7.88 4.25 4.13
N GLY A 439 -8.37 3.03 4.09
CA GLY A 439 -7.66 1.81 3.70
C GLY A 439 -7.55 0.82 4.85
N GLU A 440 -7.04 1.27 6.03
CA GLU A 440 -6.83 0.35 7.15
C GLU A 440 -8.04 0.26 8.09
N VAL A 441 -8.50 1.35 8.69
CA VAL A 441 -9.71 1.30 9.55
C VAL A 441 -10.98 1.24 8.73
N VAL A 442 -11.16 2.14 7.77
CA VAL A 442 -12.21 2.01 6.75
C VAL A 442 -11.57 1.37 5.52
N GLY A 443 -11.76 0.05 5.37
CA GLY A 443 -11.22 -0.69 4.24
C GLY A 443 -12.00 -0.45 2.95
N ASN A 444 -11.38 -0.77 1.84
CA ASN A 444 -11.98 -0.80 0.51
C ASN A 444 -11.40 -1.96 -0.31
N ASP A 445 -11.89 -2.15 -1.52
CA ASP A 445 -11.24 -3.00 -2.52
C ASP A 445 -10.24 -2.13 -3.31
N PRO A 446 -8.93 -2.17 -3.02
CA PRO A 446 -7.96 -1.27 -3.64
C PRO A 446 -7.78 -1.53 -5.13
N GLU A 447 -8.14 -2.72 -5.60
CA GLU A 447 -8.12 -3.05 -7.03
C GLU A 447 -9.34 -2.46 -7.75
N ARG A 448 -10.54 -2.53 -7.17
CA ARG A 448 -11.79 -2.12 -7.82
C ARG A 448 -12.16 -0.67 -7.58
N ALA A 449 -11.81 -0.11 -6.43
CA ALA A 449 -12.19 1.23 -6.00
C ALA A 449 -11.04 1.99 -5.32
N PRO A 450 -9.88 2.14 -6.00
CA PRO A 450 -8.70 2.80 -5.40
C PRO A 450 -8.93 4.29 -5.07
N VAL A 451 -10.00 4.89 -5.54
CA VAL A 451 -10.34 6.28 -5.23
C VAL A 451 -10.82 6.46 -3.78
N LEU A 452 -11.22 5.38 -3.10
CA LEU A 452 -11.75 5.45 -1.73
C LEU A 452 -10.65 5.61 -0.67
N ASP A 453 -9.48 5.08 -0.91
CA ASP A 453 -8.31 5.20 -0.03
C ASP A 453 -7.33 6.26 -0.55
N GLU A 454 -6.78 6.08 -1.70
CA GLU A 454 -5.71 6.89 -2.29
C GLU A 454 -6.09 8.36 -2.48
N ALA A 455 -7.27 8.60 -3.07
CA ALA A 455 -7.71 9.98 -3.29
C ALA A 455 -8.05 10.68 -1.97
N LEU A 456 -8.64 9.94 -1.03
CA LEU A 456 -9.01 10.47 0.26
C LEU A 456 -7.78 10.69 1.15
N ALA A 457 -6.78 9.81 1.09
CA ALA A 457 -5.51 9.98 1.78
C ALA A 457 -4.73 11.20 1.25
N ASN A 458 -4.65 11.37 -0.07
CA ASN A 458 -4.01 12.56 -0.67
C ASN A 458 -4.74 13.87 -0.35
N TRP A 459 -6.07 13.86 -0.36
CA TRP A 459 -6.83 15.02 0.07
C TRP A 459 -6.63 15.30 1.57
N SER A 460 -6.51 14.28 2.39
CA SER A 460 -6.22 14.41 3.83
C SER A 460 -4.84 15.02 4.08
N ALA A 461 -3.83 14.67 3.27
CA ALA A 461 -2.52 15.33 3.32
C ALA A 461 -2.64 16.84 3.04
N LEU A 462 -3.47 17.24 2.07
CA LEU A 462 -3.76 18.66 1.82
C LEU A 462 -4.44 19.34 3.04
N ALA A 463 -5.40 18.65 3.68
CA ALA A 463 -6.04 19.17 4.88
C ALA A 463 -5.05 19.29 6.05
N TYR A 464 -4.11 18.37 6.17
CA TYR A 464 -3.00 18.48 7.11
C TYR A 464 -2.16 19.75 6.85
N TYR A 465 -1.75 20.00 5.58
CA TYR A 465 -0.98 21.21 5.23
C TYR A 465 -1.72 22.49 5.59
N GLN A 466 -3.03 22.52 5.41
CA GLN A 466 -3.85 23.67 5.79
C GLN A 466 -3.82 23.94 7.30
N GLU A 467 -3.95 22.91 8.11
CA GLU A 467 -3.98 23.03 9.58
C GLU A 467 -2.58 23.26 10.18
N ALA A 468 -1.54 22.66 9.60
CA ALA A 468 -0.18 22.73 10.13
C ALA A 468 0.58 23.98 9.65
N HIS A 469 0.35 24.40 8.39
CA HIS A 469 1.14 25.45 7.73
C HIS A 469 0.31 26.64 7.22
N GLY A 470 -1.02 26.57 7.32
CA GLY A 470 -1.94 27.64 6.90
C GLY A 470 -2.25 27.65 5.41
N GLU A 471 -3.17 28.54 5.03
CA GLU A 471 -3.78 28.59 3.69
C GLU A 471 -2.78 28.79 2.54
N THR A 472 -1.78 29.63 2.72
CA THR A 472 -0.80 29.92 1.66
C THR A 472 0.01 28.68 1.29
N ARG A 473 0.46 27.92 2.30
CA ARG A 473 1.24 26.71 2.09
C ARG A 473 0.36 25.59 1.52
N ALA A 474 -0.89 25.47 2.00
CA ALA A 474 -1.86 24.53 1.47
C ALA A 474 -2.22 24.81 0.01
N ALA A 475 -2.36 26.09 -0.38
CA ALA A 475 -2.61 26.46 -1.77
C ALA A 475 -1.44 26.09 -2.68
N ALA A 476 -0.19 26.27 -2.22
CA ALA A 476 0.98 25.82 -2.95
C ALA A 476 0.99 24.28 -3.09
N ALA A 477 0.75 23.54 -2.00
CA ALA A 477 0.67 22.08 -2.01
C ALA A 477 -0.46 21.57 -2.94
N LEU A 478 -1.63 22.23 -2.95
CA LEU A 478 -2.72 21.91 -3.88
C LEU A 478 -2.27 22.02 -5.34
N ASP A 479 -1.55 23.10 -5.67
CA ASP A 479 -1.10 23.33 -7.04
C ASP A 479 0.04 22.39 -7.43
N ASP A 480 0.97 22.10 -6.53
CA ASP A 480 2.14 21.30 -6.83
C ASP A 480 1.86 19.78 -6.74
N GLN A 481 1.25 19.31 -5.64
CA GLN A 481 1.04 17.89 -5.38
C GLN A 481 -0.18 17.30 -6.11
N LEU A 482 -1.21 18.11 -6.34
CA LEU A 482 -2.42 17.63 -6.96
C LEU A 482 -2.56 18.17 -8.40
N ARG A 483 -2.80 19.46 -8.61
CA ARG A 483 -3.02 20.01 -9.94
C ARG A 483 -1.82 19.82 -10.87
N GLY A 484 -0.60 20.01 -10.34
CA GLY A 484 0.65 19.86 -11.08
C GLY A 484 0.85 18.46 -11.63
N VAL A 485 0.56 17.44 -10.82
CA VAL A 485 0.66 16.03 -11.24
C VAL A 485 -0.26 15.75 -12.42
N TYR A 486 -1.54 16.16 -12.36
CA TYR A 486 -2.47 16.01 -13.48
C TYR A 486 -2.01 16.79 -14.73
N ARG A 487 -1.65 18.07 -14.58
CA ARG A 487 -1.19 18.93 -15.67
C ARG A 487 0.05 18.36 -16.39
N ILE A 488 1.03 17.87 -15.63
CA ILE A 488 2.23 17.27 -16.20
C ILE A 488 1.86 16.00 -16.97
N TYR A 489 1.05 15.13 -16.38
CA TYR A 489 0.56 13.93 -17.06
C TYR A 489 -0.14 14.26 -18.38
N ARG A 490 -1.03 15.26 -18.40
CA ARG A 490 -1.71 15.70 -19.63
C ARG A 490 -0.73 16.29 -20.64
N THR A 491 0.24 17.08 -20.20
CA THR A 491 1.28 17.69 -21.04
C THR A 491 2.16 16.64 -21.73
N PHE A 492 2.38 15.50 -21.10
CA PHE A 492 3.09 14.36 -21.68
C PHE A 492 2.21 13.48 -22.59
N GLY A 493 1.01 13.93 -22.93
CA GLY A 493 0.10 13.23 -23.84
C GLY A 493 -0.73 12.13 -23.17
N GLY A 494 -0.81 12.14 -21.83
CA GLY A 494 -1.72 11.28 -21.09
C GLY A 494 -3.19 11.62 -21.41
N GLU A 495 -4.10 10.66 -21.31
CA GLU A 495 -5.53 10.88 -21.54
C GLU A 495 -6.25 11.27 -20.24
N ASP A 496 -7.23 12.19 -20.31
CA ASP A 496 -8.16 12.35 -19.20
C ASP A 496 -9.08 11.13 -19.10
N LEU A 497 -9.04 10.47 -17.96
CA LEU A 497 -9.79 9.25 -17.68
C LEU A 497 -10.78 9.47 -16.55
N THR A 498 -11.76 8.58 -16.47
CA THR A 498 -12.67 8.49 -15.31
C THR A 498 -11.91 7.92 -14.10
N ALA A 499 -12.20 8.41 -12.90
CA ALA A 499 -11.52 7.95 -11.68
C ALA A 499 -12.12 6.65 -11.09
N VAL A 500 -13.33 6.27 -11.51
CA VAL A 500 -14.00 5.02 -11.10
C VAL A 500 -13.55 3.82 -11.94
N ARG A 501 -12.26 3.64 -12.07
CA ARG A 501 -11.66 2.52 -12.83
C ARG A 501 -10.95 1.59 -11.88
N ALA A 502 -10.92 0.31 -12.23
CA ALA A 502 -10.10 -0.66 -11.52
C ALA A 502 -8.61 -0.33 -11.68
N ALA A 503 -7.82 -0.53 -10.62
CA ALA A 503 -6.40 -0.20 -10.61
C ALA A 503 -5.63 -0.87 -11.77
N ARG A 504 -6.00 -2.12 -12.10
CA ARG A 504 -5.41 -2.85 -13.23
C ARG A 504 -5.69 -2.23 -14.61
N GLU A 505 -6.65 -1.31 -14.75
CA GLU A 505 -6.95 -0.66 -16.02
C GLU A 505 -6.04 0.53 -16.31
N TYR A 506 -5.28 0.99 -15.33
CA TYR A 506 -4.26 2.02 -15.54
C TYR A 506 -3.00 1.41 -16.16
N ARG A 507 -2.33 2.17 -17.01
CA ARG A 507 -1.16 1.71 -17.73
C ARG A 507 0.10 1.66 -16.87
N ASN A 508 0.30 2.69 -16.05
CA ASN A 508 1.46 2.83 -15.18
C ASN A 508 1.14 3.74 -13.98
N PHE A 509 2.08 3.80 -13.04
CA PHE A 509 1.93 4.61 -11.84
C PHE A 509 1.68 6.09 -12.14
N PHE A 510 2.29 6.66 -13.18
CA PHE A 510 2.10 8.06 -13.54
C PHE A 510 0.64 8.38 -13.98
N GLN A 511 0.02 7.48 -14.74
CA GLN A 511 -1.40 7.58 -15.09
C GLN A 511 -2.30 7.41 -13.86
N TYR A 512 -1.99 6.44 -13.01
CA TYR A 512 -2.70 6.18 -11.77
C TYR A 512 -2.64 7.40 -10.84
N ALA A 513 -1.44 7.94 -10.61
CA ALA A 513 -1.24 9.12 -9.78
C ALA A 513 -2.03 10.34 -10.31
N ALA A 514 -2.02 10.59 -11.60
CA ALA A 514 -2.73 11.73 -12.18
C ALA A 514 -4.26 11.62 -12.04
N ILE A 515 -4.81 10.41 -12.16
CA ILE A 515 -6.26 10.19 -12.20
C ILE A 515 -6.82 9.84 -10.82
N VAL A 516 -6.22 8.88 -10.10
CA VAL A 516 -6.72 8.45 -8.79
C VAL A 516 -6.28 9.41 -7.70
N THR A 517 -4.96 9.57 -7.52
CA THR A 517 -4.43 10.32 -6.37
C THR A 517 -4.52 11.84 -6.54
N SER A 518 -4.56 12.35 -7.78
CA SER A 518 -4.69 13.79 -8.08
C SER A 518 -6.14 14.20 -8.39
N LYS A 519 -6.69 13.79 -9.56
CA LYS A 519 -8.07 14.15 -9.95
C LYS A 519 -9.09 13.67 -8.92
N GLY A 520 -8.92 12.45 -8.39
CA GLY A 520 -9.77 11.93 -7.31
C GLY A 520 -9.73 12.78 -6.05
N ALA A 521 -8.53 13.19 -5.59
CA ALA A 521 -8.38 14.04 -4.42
C ALA A 521 -9.01 15.44 -4.62
N LEU A 522 -8.89 15.99 -5.83
CA LEU A 522 -9.48 17.30 -6.16
C LEU A 522 -11.02 17.28 -6.14
N MET A 523 -11.67 16.13 -6.30
CA MET A 523 -13.09 15.96 -6.04
C MET A 523 -13.44 16.34 -4.60
N PHE A 524 -12.67 15.89 -3.61
CA PHE A 524 -12.94 16.22 -2.20
C PHE A 524 -12.77 17.71 -1.93
N ALA A 525 -11.81 18.38 -2.58
CA ALA A 525 -11.69 19.83 -2.52
C ALA A 525 -12.91 20.54 -3.16
N ALA A 526 -13.48 20.00 -4.24
CA ALA A 526 -14.68 20.52 -4.85
C ALA A 526 -15.93 20.29 -3.97
N LEU A 527 -16.07 19.10 -3.39
CA LEU A 527 -17.16 18.77 -2.45
C LEU A 527 -17.13 19.67 -1.21
N ARG A 528 -15.94 19.86 -0.60
CA ARG A 528 -15.76 20.74 0.56
C ARG A 528 -16.16 22.17 0.25
N ARG A 529 -15.76 22.71 -0.92
CA ARG A 529 -16.13 24.06 -1.36
C ARG A 529 -17.64 24.19 -1.59
N GLN A 530 -18.30 23.15 -2.11
CA GLN A 530 -19.74 23.14 -2.35
C GLN A 530 -20.56 23.04 -1.07
N MET A 531 -20.13 22.22 -0.10
CA MET A 531 -20.90 21.91 1.11
C MET A 531 -20.56 22.81 2.30
N GLY A 532 -19.37 23.42 2.30
CA GLY A 532 -18.76 24.07 3.44
C GLY A 532 -18.16 23.08 4.44
N ASP A 533 -17.23 23.56 5.26
CA ASP A 533 -16.42 22.75 6.17
C ASP A 533 -17.24 21.89 7.14
N GLU A 534 -18.25 22.50 7.77
CA GLU A 534 -19.05 21.81 8.79
C GLU A 534 -19.73 20.54 8.24
N LYS A 535 -20.47 20.67 7.14
CA LYS A 535 -21.18 19.54 6.52
C LYS A 535 -20.21 18.53 5.93
N PHE A 536 -19.14 19.00 5.30
CA PHE A 536 -18.15 18.15 4.67
C PHE A 536 -17.43 17.25 5.70
N PHE A 537 -16.89 17.83 6.77
CA PHE A 537 -16.23 17.03 7.81
C PHE A 537 -17.22 16.18 8.62
N ALA A 538 -18.47 16.62 8.78
CA ALA A 538 -19.51 15.79 9.37
C ALA A 538 -19.82 14.55 8.52
N ALA A 539 -19.81 14.68 7.19
CA ALA A 539 -19.99 13.54 6.29
C ALA A 539 -18.82 12.55 6.39
N LEU A 540 -17.58 13.02 6.42
CA LEU A 540 -16.40 12.17 6.59
C LEU A 540 -16.38 11.46 7.96
N ARG A 541 -16.78 12.14 9.03
CA ARG A 541 -16.89 11.51 10.35
C ARG A 541 -17.96 10.41 10.39
N ASP A 542 -19.11 10.64 9.76
CA ASP A 542 -20.15 9.61 9.68
C ASP A 542 -19.67 8.42 8.83
N TYR A 543 -19.07 8.70 7.65
CA TYR A 543 -18.48 7.66 6.80
C TYR A 543 -17.45 6.79 7.56
N TYR A 544 -16.55 7.44 8.30
CA TYR A 544 -15.59 6.75 9.15
C TYR A 544 -16.25 5.92 10.24
N ALA A 545 -17.21 6.50 11.00
CA ALA A 545 -17.84 5.85 12.13
C ALA A 545 -18.71 4.66 11.72
N GLU A 546 -19.41 4.78 10.58
CA GLU A 546 -20.32 3.74 10.07
C GLU A 546 -19.59 2.56 9.42
N ASN A 547 -18.35 2.79 8.91
CA ASN A 547 -17.60 1.78 8.17
C ASN A 547 -16.30 1.34 8.86
N ARG A 548 -16.17 1.62 10.17
CA ARG A 548 -14.99 1.17 10.94
C ARG A 548 -14.85 -0.34 10.88
N PHE A 549 -13.67 -0.79 10.46
CA PHE A 549 -13.27 -2.19 10.32
C PHE A 549 -14.08 -3.00 9.29
N GLU A 550 -14.91 -2.31 8.53
CA GLU A 550 -15.64 -2.88 7.40
C GLU A 550 -14.94 -2.55 6.07
N ILE A 551 -15.36 -3.21 5.00
CA ILE A 551 -14.96 -2.89 3.64
C ILE A 551 -16.03 -2.01 3.02
N ALA A 552 -15.74 -0.73 2.83
CA ALA A 552 -16.66 0.26 2.28
C ALA A 552 -16.66 0.25 0.75
N GLU A 553 -17.80 0.61 0.19
CA GLU A 553 -18.01 0.82 -1.23
C GLU A 553 -18.20 2.32 -1.56
N LEU A 554 -18.10 2.67 -2.84
CA LEU A 554 -18.28 4.06 -3.28
C LEU A 554 -19.66 4.63 -2.90
N ASN A 555 -20.69 3.78 -2.82
CA ASN A 555 -22.02 4.19 -2.40
C ASN A 555 -22.06 4.57 -0.91
N ASP A 556 -21.33 3.89 -0.04
CA ASP A 556 -21.27 4.22 1.39
C ASP A 556 -20.69 5.63 1.59
N LEU A 557 -19.60 5.95 0.89
CA LEU A 557 -19.02 7.31 0.88
C LEU A 557 -20.05 8.32 0.39
N ARG A 558 -20.69 8.06 -0.76
CA ARG A 558 -21.66 8.96 -1.36
C ARG A 558 -22.86 9.20 -0.45
N ASP A 559 -23.40 8.15 0.15
CA ASP A 559 -24.57 8.21 1.03
C ASP A 559 -24.30 9.03 2.30
N ALA A 560 -23.08 8.95 2.89
CA ALA A 560 -22.66 9.80 4.00
C ALA A 560 -22.70 11.30 3.63
N PHE A 561 -22.23 11.66 2.42
CA PHE A 561 -22.30 13.03 1.91
C PHE A 561 -23.74 13.47 1.63
N PHE A 562 -24.56 12.59 1.03
CA PHE A 562 -25.97 12.88 0.78
C PHE A 562 -26.81 13.04 2.06
N ALA A 563 -26.44 12.35 3.14
CA ALA A 563 -27.10 12.49 4.44
C ALA A 563 -26.91 13.89 5.05
N LYS A 564 -25.79 14.56 4.78
CA LYS A 564 -25.51 15.93 5.27
C LYS A 564 -25.98 17.02 4.32
N THR A 565 -26.63 16.67 3.20
CA THR A 565 -27.01 17.60 2.14
C THR A 565 -28.53 17.81 2.13
N ALA A 566 -28.97 19.09 2.06
CA ALA A 566 -30.39 19.41 1.96
C ALA A 566 -31.03 18.83 0.67
N PRO A 567 -32.29 18.43 0.68
CA PRO A 567 -32.95 17.82 -0.49
C PRO A 567 -32.80 18.62 -1.79
N ALA A 568 -32.88 19.95 -1.72
CA ALA A 568 -32.72 20.85 -2.86
C ALA A 568 -31.32 20.82 -3.48
N GLU A 569 -30.27 20.55 -2.69
CA GLU A 569 -28.86 20.54 -3.09
C GLU A 569 -28.38 19.16 -3.59
N LYS A 570 -29.11 18.07 -3.27
CA LYS A 570 -28.71 16.69 -3.59
C LYS A 570 -28.45 16.46 -5.08
N ARG A 571 -29.25 17.09 -5.97
CA ARG A 571 -29.04 16.96 -7.43
C ARG A 571 -27.71 17.59 -7.86
N GLN A 572 -27.33 18.70 -7.28
CA GLN A 572 -26.04 19.34 -7.57
C GLN A 572 -24.87 18.52 -7.03
N LEU A 573 -24.99 17.97 -5.83
CA LEU A 573 -24.00 17.08 -5.25
C LEU A 573 -23.78 15.82 -6.11
N ALA A 574 -24.87 15.20 -6.58
CA ALA A 574 -24.82 14.05 -7.49
C ALA A 574 -24.05 14.39 -8.78
N ARG A 575 -24.29 15.57 -9.35
CA ARG A 575 -23.55 16.03 -10.54
C ARG A 575 -22.07 16.25 -10.27
N THR A 576 -21.69 16.73 -9.08
CA THR A 576 -20.29 16.87 -8.70
C THR A 576 -19.60 15.52 -8.63
N PHE A 577 -20.22 14.53 -7.96
CA PHE A 577 -19.69 13.16 -7.97
C PHE A 577 -19.55 12.58 -9.39
N SER A 578 -20.59 12.71 -10.22
CA SER A 578 -20.55 12.21 -11.61
C SER A 578 -19.44 12.88 -12.41
N ARG A 579 -19.34 14.20 -12.36
CA ARG A 579 -18.35 14.99 -13.11
C ARG A 579 -16.90 14.59 -12.79
N TRP A 580 -16.60 14.38 -11.52
CA TRP A 580 -15.23 14.07 -11.10
C TRP A 580 -14.87 12.59 -11.24
N LEU A 581 -15.81 11.71 -10.97
CA LEU A 581 -15.54 10.26 -10.94
C LEU A 581 -15.80 9.58 -12.29
N ALA A 582 -16.91 9.91 -12.96
CA ALA A 582 -17.40 9.17 -14.12
C ALA A 582 -17.23 9.91 -15.46
N GLU A 583 -16.80 11.19 -15.43
CA GLU A 583 -16.68 12.02 -16.62
C GLU A 583 -15.23 12.47 -16.88
N LYS A 584 -14.97 13.01 -18.08
CA LYS A 584 -13.65 13.43 -18.53
C LYS A 584 -13.60 14.96 -18.69
N HIS A 585 -13.61 15.67 -17.56
CA HIS A 585 -13.58 17.14 -17.49
C HIS A 585 -12.34 17.69 -16.80
N GLY A 586 -11.30 16.87 -16.64
CA GLY A 586 -10.11 17.28 -15.90
C GLY A 586 -9.37 18.46 -16.53
N ASP A 587 -9.36 18.56 -17.86
CA ASP A 587 -8.74 19.70 -18.57
C ASP A 587 -9.46 21.03 -18.30
N GLU A 588 -10.79 20.99 -18.05
CA GLU A 588 -11.60 22.16 -17.72
C GLU A 588 -11.51 22.49 -16.23
N ASP A 589 -11.54 21.49 -15.36
CA ASP A 589 -11.69 21.65 -13.92
C ASP A 589 -10.35 21.78 -13.18
N ILE A 590 -9.25 21.25 -13.77
CA ILE A 590 -7.92 21.23 -13.17
C ILE A 590 -6.96 22.11 -13.97
N ALA A 591 -6.53 21.62 -15.12
CA ALA A 591 -5.66 22.33 -16.06
C ALA A 591 -5.57 21.62 -17.41
N PRO A 592 -5.61 22.35 -18.53
CA PRO A 592 -5.31 21.78 -19.83
C PRO A 592 -3.81 21.43 -19.96
N PRO A 593 -3.43 20.58 -20.95
CA PRO A 593 -2.02 20.35 -21.26
C PRO A 593 -1.31 21.67 -21.61
N ASP A 594 -0.05 21.80 -21.20
CA ASP A 594 0.78 22.99 -21.48
C ASP A 594 1.68 22.76 -22.72
N PRO A 595 1.33 23.32 -23.89
CA PRO A 595 2.10 23.13 -25.11
C PRO A 595 3.52 23.72 -25.04
N ARG A 596 3.72 24.82 -24.30
CA ARG A 596 5.03 25.46 -24.16
C ARG A 596 5.96 24.60 -23.32
N LEU A 597 5.41 24.01 -22.26
CA LEU A 597 6.15 23.03 -21.45
C LEU A 597 6.50 21.80 -22.27
N ALA A 598 5.56 21.26 -23.04
CA ALA A 598 5.80 20.10 -23.93
C ALA A 598 6.93 20.39 -24.94
N GLU A 599 6.93 21.56 -25.56
CA GLU A 599 7.96 21.99 -26.50
C GLU A 599 9.33 22.16 -25.83
N SER A 600 9.38 22.83 -24.66
CA SER A 600 10.63 23.04 -23.89
C SER A 600 11.30 21.73 -23.46
N LEU A 601 10.50 20.69 -23.24
CA LEU A 601 10.95 19.36 -22.84
C LEU A 601 11.23 18.44 -24.03
N GLY A 602 10.92 18.89 -25.26
CA GLY A 602 11.05 18.07 -26.47
C GLY A 602 10.06 16.90 -26.51
N VAL A 603 8.90 17.05 -25.84
CA VAL A 603 7.82 16.07 -25.86
C VAL A 603 6.86 16.45 -26.99
N ASN A 604 7.27 16.23 -28.26
CA ASN A 604 6.36 16.40 -29.39
C ASN A 604 5.48 15.16 -29.55
N THR A 605 4.17 15.35 -29.45
CA THR A 605 3.16 14.30 -29.65
C THR A 605 3.11 13.77 -31.09
N ASN A 606 3.79 14.39 -32.04
CA ASN A 606 3.64 14.10 -33.48
C ASN A 606 4.88 13.54 -34.18
N THR A 607 6.02 13.29 -33.53
CA THR A 607 7.20 12.78 -34.24
C THR A 607 7.78 11.51 -33.58
N ALA A 608 7.14 10.39 -33.86
CA ALA A 608 7.76 9.08 -33.73
C ALA A 608 8.55 8.74 -35.02
N LYS A 609 9.58 9.51 -35.36
CA LYS A 609 10.57 9.16 -36.39
C LYS A 609 11.83 9.99 -36.16
N SER A 610 12.83 9.40 -35.55
CA SER A 610 14.24 9.44 -35.97
C SER A 610 15.14 8.86 -34.86
N GLY A 611 15.97 7.92 -35.28
CA GLY A 611 16.87 7.18 -34.41
C GLY A 611 18.20 7.88 -34.18
N ASP A 612 18.20 9.10 -33.66
CA ASP A 612 19.43 9.77 -33.24
C ASP A 612 19.61 9.58 -31.71
N GLN A 613 20.55 8.70 -31.34
CA GLN A 613 20.89 8.39 -29.96
C GLN A 613 21.31 9.65 -29.17
N GLN A 614 21.91 10.65 -29.82
CA GLN A 614 22.32 11.89 -29.17
C GLN A 614 21.09 12.77 -28.82
N GLN A 615 20.09 12.82 -29.70
CA GLN A 615 18.82 13.52 -29.41
C GLN A 615 18.06 12.84 -28.28
N GLN A 616 18.05 11.51 -28.21
CA GLN A 616 17.44 10.76 -27.11
C GLN A 616 18.15 11.04 -25.77
N ARG A 617 19.50 11.01 -25.74
CA ARG A 617 20.27 11.33 -24.54
C ARG A 617 20.01 12.75 -24.04
N ASN A 618 19.96 13.74 -24.95
CA ASN A 618 19.67 15.12 -24.62
C ASN A 618 18.22 15.30 -24.12
N LYS A 619 17.28 14.52 -24.67
CA LYS A 619 15.88 14.48 -24.22
C LYS A 619 15.78 13.90 -22.81
N PHE A 620 16.42 12.77 -22.55
CA PHE A 620 16.48 12.16 -21.22
C PHE A 620 17.10 13.11 -20.17
N ALA A 621 18.18 13.79 -20.52
CA ALA A 621 18.83 14.75 -19.62
C ALA A 621 17.92 15.95 -19.30
N ARG A 622 17.17 16.48 -20.29
CA ARG A 622 16.19 17.57 -20.07
C ARG A 622 15.00 17.11 -19.23
N LEU A 623 14.48 15.92 -19.49
CA LEU A 623 13.39 15.32 -18.75
C LEU A 623 13.84 14.99 -17.32
N GLY A 624 15.01 14.40 -17.12
CA GLY A 624 15.59 14.17 -15.82
C GLY A 624 15.74 15.46 -15.02
N LYS A 625 16.27 16.52 -15.65
CA LYS A 625 16.35 17.85 -15.02
C LYS A 625 14.98 18.44 -14.70
N PHE A 626 13.99 18.25 -15.57
CA PHE A 626 12.63 18.73 -15.37
C PHE A 626 11.92 17.98 -14.22
N PHE A 627 11.91 16.65 -14.24
CA PHE A 627 11.33 15.86 -13.15
C PHE A 627 12.06 16.11 -11.84
N TRP A 628 13.37 16.24 -11.91
CA TRP A 628 14.18 16.66 -10.78
C TRP A 628 13.75 18.05 -10.27
N GLN A 629 13.51 19.01 -11.16
CA GLN A 629 13.01 20.36 -10.82
C GLN A 629 11.54 20.38 -10.41
N GLN A 630 10.71 19.45 -10.88
CA GLN A 630 9.31 19.36 -10.45
C GLN A 630 9.19 18.76 -9.05
N MET A 631 9.99 17.76 -8.71
CA MET A 631 10.14 17.35 -7.31
C MET A 631 10.65 18.51 -6.43
N THR A 632 11.26 19.54 -7.02
CA THR A 632 11.80 20.72 -6.35
C THR A 632 10.86 21.90 -6.31
N ARG A 633 9.80 21.92 -7.11
CA ARG A 633 8.80 23.01 -7.12
C ARG A 633 7.64 22.79 -6.18
N ILE A 634 7.62 21.66 -5.51
CA ILE A 634 6.76 21.40 -4.39
C ILE A 634 7.29 22.23 -3.20
N ARG A 635 7.04 23.51 -3.26
CA ARG A 635 7.43 24.48 -2.22
C ARG A 635 6.28 24.74 -1.27
#